data_3154b38aadb0978951b55b39a9d667c3
#
_entry.id   3154b38aadb0978951b55b39a9d667c3
#
_cell.length_a   1.000
_cell.length_b   1.000
_cell.length_c   1.000
_cell.angle_alpha   90.00
_cell.angle_beta   90.00
_cell.angle_gamma   90.00
#
_symmetry.space_group_name_H-M   'P 1'
#
loop_
_entity.id
_entity.type
_entity.pdbx_description
1 polymer ?
#
loop_
_entity_poly.entity_id
_entity_poly.type
_entity_poly.pdbx_seq_one_letter_code
_entity_poly.pdbx_strand_id
1 'polypeptide(L)'
;QAGSVCTLCPSQCNVSFTVRDEQVKRVLGRDNAEVDDGWLCDRGRYGFEMFTAEERIDGPRLKGGAAAGWEDAIETAAAGLLRAAAATAGEEAPSGSRVAAIVGDASNAEAFLVQRLLREALGSPHVDSRSARGASREALVGLAHLDLATKVRDIDHADAILVLGTDPLHSSPILDLRIRKAIRRNGAKLVVATDRPTALDG
;
A
#
# COMPACT_ATOMS: atom_id res chain seq x y z
N GLN A 1 4.17 21.89 -11.76
CA GLN A 1 4.41 20.46 -11.55
C GLN A 1 4.77 20.21 -10.10
N ALA A 2 4.25 19.13 -9.53
CA ALA A 2 4.55 18.67 -8.18
C ALA A 2 5.11 17.25 -8.22
N GLY A 3 6.24 17.02 -7.58
CA GLY A 3 6.82 15.70 -7.41
C GLY A 3 6.10 14.93 -6.30
N SER A 4 5.86 13.63 -6.53
CA SER A 4 5.21 12.74 -5.57
C SER A 4 5.59 11.28 -5.81
N VAL A 5 4.88 10.38 -5.17
CA VAL A 5 5.00 8.93 -5.30
C VAL A 5 3.63 8.35 -5.69
N CYS A 6 3.63 7.38 -6.61
CA CYS A 6 2.43 6.64 -6.95
C CYS A 6 2.06 5.68 -5.82
N THR A 7 0.80 5.69 -5.38
CA THR A 7 0.31 4.86 -4.27
C THR A 7 -0.53 3.67 -4.73
N LEU A 8 -0.60 3.39 -6.04
CA LEU A 8 -1.53 2.41 -6.61
C LEU A 8 -1.01 0.95 -6.59
N CYS A 9 0.25 0.75 -6.18
CA CYS A 9 0.81 -0.59 -5.93
C CYS A 9 2.08 -0.49 -5.07
N PRO A 10 2.61 -1.62 -4.56
CA PRO A 10 3.79 -1.64 -3.68
C PRO A 10 5.07 -1.07 -4.28
N SER A 11 5.18 -0.96 -5.62
CA SER A 11 6.37 -0.39 -6.27
C SER A 11 6.61 1.08 -5.94
N GLN A 12 5.57 1.84 -5.64
CA GLN A 12 5.65 3.26 -5.24
C GLN A 12 6.52 4.10 -6.19
N CYS A 13 6.28 3.99 -7.48
CA CYS A 13 7.02 4.72 -8.52
C CYS A 13 7.01 6.22 -8.29
N ASN A 14 8.13 6.87 -8.62
CA ASN A 14 8.25 8.32 -8.53
C ASN A 14 7.46 8.98 -9.67
N VAL A 15 6.65 9.96 -9.34
CA VAL A 15 5.79 10.63 -10.30
C VAL A 15 5.87 12.15 -10.21
N SER A 16 5.49 12.80 -11.30
CA SER A 16 5.32 14.24 -11.39
C SER A 16 3.90 14.54 -11.86
N PHE A 17 3.13 15.23 -11.05
CA PHE A 17 1.80 15.71 -11.40
C PHE A 17 1.89 17.03 -12.15
N THR A 18 1.21 17.12 -13.28
CA THR A 18 0.92 18.41 -13.94
C THR A 18 -0.47 18.85 -13.51
N VAL A 19 -0.55 19.92 -12.73
CA VAL A 19 -1.81 20.48 -12.21
C VAL A 19 -2.09 21.79 -12.94
N ARG A 20 -3.35 21.98 -13.33
CA ARG A 20 -3.89 23.22 -13.90
C ARG A 20 -5.33 23.37 -13.44
N ASP A 21 -5.70 24.57 -13.03
CA ASP A 21 -7.04 24.89 -12.54
C ASP A 21 -7.48 23.91 -11.41
N GLU A 22 -6.58 23.69 -10.46
CA GLU A 22 -6.75 22.75 -9.31
C GLU A 22 -7.02 21.29 -9.68
N GLN A 23 -6.87 20.93 -10.95
CA GLN A 23 -7.07 19.58 -11.43
C GLN A 23 -5.77 18.95 -11.94
N VAL A 24 -5.57 17.68 -11.65
CA VAL A 24 -4.49 16.89 -12.25
C VAL A 24 -4.85 16.64 -13.71
N LYS A 25 -4.01 17.11 -14.62
CA LYS A 25 -4.19 16.94 -16.07
C LYS A 25 -3.31 15.83 -16.65
N ARG A 26 -2.23 15.47 -15.94
CA ARG A 26 -1.29 14.46 -16.43
C ARG A 26 -0.39 13.98 -15.29
N VAL A 27 -0.07 12.69 -15.31
CA VAL A 27 0.94 12.07 -14.46
C VAL A 27 2.06 11.53 -15.33
N LEU A 28 3.29 11.89 -15.01
CA LEU A 28 4.51 11.44 -15.69
C LEU A 28 5.40 10.68 -14.72
N GLY A 29 6.14 9.68 -15.22
CA GLY A 29 7.24 9.09 -14.46
C GLY A 29 8.31 10.14 -14.20
N ARG A 30 8.86 10.12 -12.99
CA ARG A 30 10.01 10.90 -12.59
C ARG A 30 11.13 9.93 -12.27
N ASP A 31 12.22 10.04 -12.98
CA ASP A 31 13.32 9.08 -12.97
C ASP A 31 13.81 8.76 -11.54
N ASN A 32 13.83 7.48 -11.22
CA ASN A 32 14.46 6.91 -10.03
C ASN A 32 15.03 5.52 -10.37
N ALA A 33 16.32 5.46 -10.64
CA ALA A 33 17.01 4.22 -10.97
C ALA A 33 16.88 3.13 -9.90
N GLU A 34 16.67 3.50 -8.64
CA GLU A 34 16.51 2.56 -7.52
C GLU A 34 15.15 1.83 -7.54
N VAL A 35 14.13 2.44 -8.17
CA VAL A 35 12.75 1.90 -8.16
C VAL A 35 12.25 1.65 -9.59
N ASP A 36 11.96 2.70 -10.35
CA ASP A 36 11.18 2.65 -11.58
C ASP A 36 11.99 2.81 -12.86
N ASP A 37 13.25 3.25 -12.76
CA ASP A 37 14.13 3.46 -13.94
C ASP A 37 13.48 4.41 -14.98
N GLY A 38 12.70 5.39 -14.50
CA GLY A 38 11.94 6.34 -15.31
C GLY A 38 10.63 5.80 -15.92
N TRP A 39 10.27 4.55 -15.63
CA TRP A 39 9.05 3.95 -16.15
C TRP A 39 7.85 4.21 -15.24
N LEU A 40 6.67 4.29 -15.85
CA LEU A 40 5.40 4.39 -15.17
C LEU A 40 4.36 3.55 -15.92
N CYS A 41 3.69 2.66 -15.22
CA CYS A 41 2.62 1.83 -15.80
C CYS A 41 1.35 2.66 -16.05
N ASP A 42 0.44 2.11 -16.85
CA ASP A 42 -0.81 2.80 -17.21
C ASP A 42 -1.69 3.09 -16.01
N ARG A 43 -1.70 2.20 -15.01
CA ARG A 43 -2.41 2.45 -13.75
C ARG A 43 -1.89 3.72 -13.06
N GLY A 44 -0.58 3.89 -12.94
CA GLY A 44 0.03 5.09 -12.37
C GLY A 44 -0.15 6.33 -13.25
N ARG A 45 -0.18 6.14 -14.57
CA ARG A 45 -0.30 7.23 -15.54
C ARG A 45 -1.70 7.79 -15.65
N TYR A 46 -2.73 6.95 -15.59
CA TYR A 46 -4.12 7.33 -15.86
C TYR A 46 -5.03 7.24 -14.62
N GLY A 47 -4.58 6.59 -13.55
CA GLY A 47 -5.37 6.41 -12.32
C GLY A 47 -5.79 7.71 -11.63
N PHE A 48 -5.21 8.86 -12.01
CA PHE A 48 -5.59 10.16 -11.45
C PHE A 48 -7.05 10.56 -11.77
N GLU A 49 -7.66 9.98 -12.79
CA GLU A 49 -9.05 10.23 -13.14
C GLU A 49 -10.02 9.91 -11.99
N MET A 50 -9.63 8.97 -11.12
CA MET A 50 -10.42 8.66 -9.91
C MET A 50 -10.53 9.83 -8.93
N PHE A 51 -9.64 10.81 -9.00
CA PHE A 51 -9.69 11.98 -8.10
C PHE A 51 -10.79 12.99 -8.48
N THR A 52 -11.28 12.94 -9.72
CA THR A 52 -12.33 13.82 -10.26
C THR A 52 -13.60 13.07 -10.58
N ALA A 53 -13.73 11.80 -10.17
CA ALA A 53 -14.95 11.01 -10.37
C ALA A 53 -16.13 11.64 -9.59
N GLU A 54 -17.28 11.72 -10.23
CA GLU A 54 -18.48 12.35 -9.65
C GLU A 54 -18.97 11.64 -8.38
N GLU A 55 -18.78 10.31 -8.32
CA GLU A 55 -19.19 9.51 -7.17
C GLU A 55 -18.18 9.55 -6.02
N ARG A 56 -17.08 10.29 -6.17
CA ARG A 56 -16.06 10.35 -5.13
C ARG A 56 -16.59 11.03 -3.88
N ILE A 57 -16.35 10.43 -2.72
CA ILE A 57 -16.59 11.07 -1.42
C ILE A 57 -15.50 12.12 -1.21
N ASP A 58 -15.87 13.38 -1.21
CA ASP A 58 -15.00 14.56 -1.13
C ASP A 58 -14.90 15.18 0.27
N GLY A 59 -15.72 14.70 1.18
CA GLY A 59 -15.76 15.21 2.55
C GLY A 59 -16.35 14.22 3.56
N PRO A 60 -16.26 14.53 4.86
CA PRO A 60 -16.78 13.67 5.91
C PRO A 60 -18.31 13.54 5.83
N ARG A 61 -18.78 12.35 6.20
CA ARG A 61 -20.21 12.04 6.36
C ARG A 61 -20.46 11.35 7.68
N LEU A 62 -21.46 11.81 8.41
CA LEU A 62 -21.91 11.18 9.64
C LEU A 62 -22.91 10.06 9.37
N LYS A 63 -23.28 9.31 10.41
CA LYS A 63 -24.29 8.25 10.35
C LYS A 63 -25.58 8.77 9.71
N GLY A 64 -26.06 8.07 8.70
CA GLY A 64 -27.22 8.49 7.90
C GLY A 64 -26.87 9.29 6.63
N GLY A 65 -25.56 9.48 6.34
CA GLY A 65 -25.07 10.10 5.10
C GLY A 65 -25.05 11.63 5.11
N ALA A 66 -25.37 12.28 6.23
CA ALA A 66 -25.29 13.73 6.35
C ALA A 66 -23.85 14.22 6.21
N ALA A 67 -23.64 15.25 5.36
CA ALA A 67 -22.36 15.94 5.26
C ALA A 67 -22.02 16.63 6.59
N ALA A 68 -20.73 16.63 6.95
CA ALA A 68 -20.24 17.22 8.19
C ALA A 68 -18.92 17.98 7.95
N GLY A 69 -18.59 18.89 8.86
CA GLY A 69 -17.27 19.47 8.93
C GLY A 69 -16.22 18.46 9.41
N TRP A 70 -14.95 18.70 9.09
CA TRP A 70 -13.87 17.84 9.55
C TRP A 70 -13.74 17.80 11.07
N GLU A 71 -13.94 18.92 11.76
CA GLU A 71 -13.88 19.00 13.21
C GLU A 71 -14.95 18.11 13.87
N ASP A 72 -16.21 18.26 13.46
CA ASP A 72 -17.33 17.46 13.97
C ASP A 72 -17.16 15.97 13.69
N ALA A 73 -16.66 15.64 12.52
CA ALA A 73 -16.41 14.24 12.14
C ALA A 73 -15.30 13.59 12.97
N ILE A 74 -14.19 14.32 13.19
CA ILE A 74 -13.07 13.86 14.01
C ILE A 74 -13.49 13.73 15.47
N GLU A 75 -14.21 14.72 16.02
CA GLU A 75 -14.71 14.67 17.39
C GLU A 75 -15.67 13.48 17.59
N THR A 76 -16.60 13.28 16.67
CA THR A 76 -17.53 12.15 16.69
C THR A 76 -16.82 10.80 16.64
N ALA A 77 -15.82 10.68 15.75
CA ALA A 77 -15.02 9.46 15.62
C ALA A 77 -14.20 9.20 16.89
N ALA A 78 -13.52 10.21 17.42
CA ALA A 78 -12.71 10.11 18.62
C ALA A 78 -13.56 9.70 19.83
N ALA A 79 -14.71 10.36 20.04
CA ALA A 79 -15.63 10.01 21.12
C ALA A 79 -16.16 8.57 20.98
N GLY A 80 -16.42 8.12 19.75
CA GLY A 80 -16.84 6.74 19.47
C GLY A 80 -15.78 5.71 19.79
N LEU A 81 -14.54 5.96 19.37
CA LEU A 81 -13.39 5.09 19.62
C LEU A 81 -13.05 5.01 21.11
N LEU A 82 -13.04 6.15 21.82
CA LEU A 82 -12.78 6.20 23.25
C LEU A 82 -13.84 5.43 24.04
N ARG A 83 -15.13 5.59 23.71
CA ARG A 83 -16.20 4.80 24.33
C ARG A 83 -16.04 3.31 24.09
N ALA A 84 -15.69 2.92 22.87
CA ALA A 84 -15.45 1.51 22.54
C ALA A 84 -14.23 0.94 23.27
N ALA A 85 -13.16 1.72 23.40
CA ALA A 85 -11.94 1.34 24.09
C ALA A 85 -12.15 1.20 25.61
N ALA A 86 -12.98 2.07 26.19
CA ALA A 86 -13.32 2.03 27.62
C ALA A 86 -14.30 0.89 27.97
N ALA A 87 -15.07 0.39 27.00
CA ALA A 87 -16.00 -0.70 27.22
C ALA A 87 -15.23 -2.03 27.32
N THR A 88 -15.33 -2.71 28.45
CA THR A 88 -14.73 -4.03 28.64
C THR A 88 -15.57 -5.12 27.95
N ALA A 89 -14.89 -6.08 27.34
CA ALA A 89 -15.55 -7.25 26.71
C ALA A 89 -15.90 -8.37 27.74
N GLY A 90 -15.71 -8.10 29.02
CA GLY A 90 -15.86 -8.97 30.18
C GLY A 90 -14.88 -8.56 31.26
N GLU A 91 -15.03 -9.09 32.47
CA GLU A 91 -14.19 -8.70 33.62
C GLU A 91 -12.68 -8.98 33.42
N GLU A 92 -12.30 -9.92 32.53
CA GLU A 92 -10.92 -10.31 32.28
C GLU A 92 -10.34 -9.71 30.97
N ALA A 93 -11.14 -9.00 30.16
CA ALA A 93 -10.64 -8.47 28.90
C ALA A 93 -9.87 -7.16 29.11
N PRO A 94 -8.68 -7.01 28.51
CA PRO A 94 -7.92 -5.77 28.62
C PRO A 94 -8.67 -4.59 27.98
N SER A 95 -8.42 -3.40 28.53
CA SER A 95 -8.92 -2.14 27.95
C SER A 95 -8.51 -2.05 26.47
N GLY A 96 -9.38 -1.48 25.63
CA GLY A 96 -9.15 -1.37 24.19
C GLY A 96 -9.41 -2.63 23.36
N SER A 97 -9.73 -3.77 23.99
CA SER A 97 -9.95 -5.05 23.27
C SER A 97 -11.10 -5.03 22.25
N ARG A 98 -11.99 -4.04 22.33
CA ARG A 98 -13.12 -3.85 21.42
C ARG A 98 -12.84 -2.94 20.22
N VAL A 99 -11.60 -2.47 20.10
CA VAL A 99 -11.17 -1.63 18.98
C VAL A 99 -10.08 -2.37 18.21
N ALA A 100 -10.23 -2.44 16.90
CA ALA A 100 -9.24 -3.04 16.01
C ALA A 100 -9.07 -2.19 14.75
N ALA A 101 -7.91 -2.29 14.10
CA ALA A 101 -7.67 -1.69 12.79
C ALA A 101 -7.13 -2.72 11.81
N ILE A 102 -7.63 -2.64 10.58
CA ILE A 102 -7.03 -3.28 9.41
C ILE A 102 -6.53 -2.15 8.53
N VAL A 103 -5.21 -2.09 8.34
CA VAL A 103 -4.55 -1.05 7.56
C VAL A 103 -4.29 -1.62 6.16
N GLY A 104 -5.05 -1.14 5.17
CA GLY A 104 -4.91 -1.53 3.76
C GLY A 104 -3.86 -0.68 3.03
N ASP A 105 -4.21 -0.20 1.86
CA ASP A 105 -3.34 0.59 0.97
C ASP A 105 -2.98 1.96 1.59
N ALA A 106 -2.14 1.95 2.60
CA ALA A 106 -1.70 3.10 3.36
C ALA A 106 -0.19 3.32 3.22
N SER A 107 0.23 4.56 3.34
CA SER A 107 1.65 4.89 3.46
C SER A 107 2.24 4.40 4.79
N ASN A 108 3.56 4.28 4.87
CA ASN A 108 4.23 3.93 6.12
C ASN A 108 3.91 4.91 7.25
N ALA A 109 3.74 6.19 6.94
CA ALA A 109 3.38 7.22 7.92
C ALA A 109 1.97 7.01 8.46
N GLU A 110 0.99 6.72 7.60
CA GLU A 110 -0.39 6.42 8.01
C GLU A 110 -0.47 5.15 8.84
N ALA A 111 0.20 4.08 8.42
CA ALA A 111 0.27 2.83 9.17
C ALA A 111 0.89 3.01 10.55
N PHE A 112 1.95 3.82 10.64
CA PHE A 112 2.59 4.18 11.91
C PHE A 112 1.65 4.96 12.83
N LEU A 113 0.93 5.95 12.30
CA LEU A 113 -0.03 6.74 13.08
C LEU A 113 -1.21 5.91 13.57
N VAL A 114 -1.73 5.01 12.75
CA VAL A 114 -2.80 4.08 13.16
C VAL A 114 -2.31 3.17 14.30
N GLN A 115 -1.10 2.63 14.17
CA GLN A 115 -0.50 1.81 15.22
C GLN A 115 -0.37 2.58 16.55
N ARG A 116 0.11 3.83 16.49
CA ARG A 116 0.21 4.69 17.69
C ARG A 116 -1.16 4.99 18.29
N LEU A 117 -2.13 5.35 17.46
CA LEU A 117 -3.50 5.61 17.91
C LEU A 117 -4.06 4.41 18.67
N LEU A 118 -3.95 3.19 18.12
CA LEU A 118 -4.49 2.03 18.78
C LEU A 118 -3.73 1.66 20.05
N ARG A 119 -2.42 1.55 19.97
CA ARG A 119 -1.61 1.05 21.09
C ARG A 119 -1.41 2.06 22.19
N GLU A 120 -1.13 3.32 21.85
CA GLU A 120 -0.79 4.35 22.82
C GLU A 120 -2.04 5.07 23.35
N ALA A 121 -3.00 5.43 22.49
CA ALA A 121 -4.17 6.21 22.90
C ALA A 121 -5.37 5.35 23.29
N LEU A 122 -5.61 4.21 22.64
CA LEU A 122 -6.78 3.36 22.85
C LEU A 122 -6.48 2.07 23.62
N GLY A 123 -5.21 1.76 23.88
CA GLY A 123 -4.80 0.56 24.60
C GLY A 123 -5.08 -0.76 23.87
N SER A 124 -5.28 -0.73 22.54
CA SER A 124 -5.59 -1.92 21.75
C SER A 124 -4.36 -2.50 21.05
N PRO A 125 -4.08 -3.80 21.19
CA PRO A 125 -3.04 -4.49 20.43
C PRO A 125 -3.49 -4.91 19.02
N HIS A 126 -4.77 -4.77 18.67
CA HIS A 126 -5.40 -5.37 17.49
C HIS A 126 -5.18 -4.52 16.24
N VAL A 127 -4.01 -4.65 15.64
CA VAL A 127 -3.66 -4.01 14.36
C VAL A 127 -3.20 -5.09 13.40
N ASP A 128 -3.79 -5.15 12.21
CA ASP A 128 -3.35 -6.00 11.10
C ASP A 128 -3.36 -5.20 9.79
N SER A 129 -2.62 -5.68 8.80
CA SER A 129 -2.55 -5.09 7.45
C SER A 129 -3.08 -6.04 6.37
N ARG A 130 -3.67 -7.18 6.74
CA ARG A 130 -4.04 -8.24 5.81
C ARG A 130 -5.47 -8.68 6.00
N SER A 131 -6.19 -8.80 4.90
CA SER A 131 -7.56 -9.31 4.86
C SER A 131 -7.64 -10.83 4.66
N ALA A 132 -6.52 -11.50 4.38
CA ALA A 132 -6.43 -12.94 4.13
C ALA A 132 -5.37 -13.60 5.03
N ARG A 133 -5.23 -14.93 4.95
CA ARG A 133 -4.23 -15.69 5.73
C ARG A 133 -2.85 -15.04 5.66
N GLY A 134 -2.39 -14.56 6.78
CA GLY A 134 -1.10 -13.91 6.88
C GLY A 134 0.05 -14.90 7.11
N ALA A 135 1.27 -14.43 6.88
CA ALA A 135 2.48 -15.11 7.33
C ALA A 135 2.47 -15.20 8.87
N SER A 136 3.08 -16.25 9.42
CA SER A 136 3.26 -16.36 10.88
C SER A 136 4.13 -15.20 11.40
N ARG A 137 4.10 -14.98 12.72
CA ARG A 137 4.97 -13.98 13.35
C ARG A 137 6.44 -14.24 13.03
N GLU A 138 6.85 -15.49 13.06
CA GLU A 138 8.23 -15.93 12.79
C GLU A 138 8.62 -15.60 11.35
N ALA A 139 7.73 -15.87 10.38
CA ALA A 139 7.96 -15.51 8.99
C ALA A 139 8.07 -13.99 8.80
N LEU A 140 7.24 -13.19 9.49
CA LEU A 140 7.32 -11.73 9.43
C LEU A 140 8.62 -11.20 10.03
N VAL A 141 9.06 -11.75 11.17
CA VAL A 141 10.36 -11.40 11.79
C VAL A 141 11.50 -11.76 10.84
N GLY A 142 11.44 -12.94 10.21
CA GLY A 142 12.42 -13.35 9.21
C GLY A 142 12.48 -12.40 8.01
N LEU A 143 11.33 -12.05 7.46
CA LEU A 143 11.23 -11.12 6.32
C LEU A 143 11.69 -9.69 6.66
N ALA A 144 11.58 -9.29 7.92
CA ALA A 144 12.04 -7.96 8.38
C ALA A 144 13.55 -7.92 8.69
N HIS A 145 14.26 -9.04 8.58
CA HIS A 145 15.69 -9.09 8.86
C HIS A 145 16.48 -8.30 7.79
N LEU A 146 17.39 -7.45 8.23
CA LEU A 146 18.13 -6.54 7.34
C LEU A 146 18.98 -7.28 6.28
N ASP A 147 19.48 -8.48 6.59
CA ASP A 147 20.26 -9.29 5.65
C ASP A 147 19.43 -9.84 4.49
N LEU A 148 18.09 -9.85 4.62
CA LEU A 148 17.16 -10.23 3.56
C LEU A 148 16.61 -9.02 2.80
N ALA A 149 16.95 -7.79 3.24
CA ALA A 149 16.49 -6.56 2.60
C ALA A 149 17.21 -6.39 1.25
N THR A 150 16.44 -6.41 0.18
CA THR A 150 16.91 -6.13 -1.18
C THR A 150 16.20 -4.91 -1.74
N LYS A 151 16.83 -4.22 -2.66
CA LYS A 151 16.23 -3.11 -3.39
C LYS A 151 15.60 -3.61 -4.68
N VAL A 152 14.59 -2.91 -5.18
CA VAL A 152 13.95 -3.25 -6.48
C VAL A 152 14.97 -3.31 -7.61
N ARG A 153 15.96 -2.42 -7.62
CA ARG A 153 17.02 -2.41 -8.63
C ARG A 153 17.90 -3.66 -8.63
N ASP A 154 18.02 -4.36 -7.49
CA ASP A 154 18.90 -5.53 -7.37
C ASP A 154 18.40 -6.70 -8.23
N ILE A 155 17.12 -6.70 -8.59
CA ILE A 155 16.54 -7.65 -9.55
C ILE A 155 17.28 -7.58 -10.90
N ASP A 156 17.73 -6.41 -11.31
CA ASP A 156 18.45 -6.22 -12.59
C ASP A 156 19.73 -7.06 -12.65
N HIS A 157 20.32 -7.40 -11.51
CA HIS A 157 21.60 -8.10 -11.37
C HIS A 157 21.46 -9.55 -10.92
N ALA A 158 20.24 -10.05 -10.82
CA ALA A 158 19.99 -11.43 -10.40
C ALA A 158 20.44 -12.45 -11.47
N ASP A 159 21.06 -13.55 -11.05
CA ASP A 159 21.42 -14.69 -11.91
C ASP A 159 20.22 -15.63 -12.10
N ALA A 160 19.35 -15.72 -11.09
CA ALA A 160 18.15 -16.54 -11.10
C ALA A 160 17.00 -15.84 -10.36
N ILE A 161 15.80 -15.97 -10.89
CA ILE A 161 14.58 -15.35 -10.34
C ILE A 161 13.51 -16.42 -10.21
N LEU A 162 12.90 -16.51 -9.03
CA LEU A 162 11.72 -17.32 -8.77
C LEU A 162 10.52 -16.39 -8.55
N VAL A 163 9.51 -16.52 -9.40
CA VAL A 163 8.20 -15.89 -9.21
C VAL A 163 7.24 -16.92 -8.63
N LEU A 164 6.74 -16.66 -7.42
CA LEU A 164 5.93 -17.61 -6.67
C LEU A 164 4.55 -17.02 -6.33
N GLY A 165 3.50 -17.67 -6.83
CA GLY A 165 2.10 -17.38 -6.46
C GLY A 165 1.59 -15.98 -6.83
N THR A 166 2.25 -15.28 -7.76
CA THR A 166 1.84 -13.92 -8.18
C THR A 166 2.09 -13.70 -9.67
N ASP A 167 1.32 -12.78 -10.25
CA ASP A 167 1.60 -12.22 -11.58
C ASP A 167 2.14 -10.80 -11.42
N PRO A 168 3.46 -10.57 -11.60
CA PRO A 168 4.07 -9.26 -11.41
C PRO A 168 3.49 -8.19 -12.34
N LEU A 169 3.10 -8.52 -13.56
CA LEU A 169 2.52 -7.53 -14.49
C LEU A 169 1.27 -6.87 -13.90
N HIS A 170 0.45 -7.64 -13.17
CA HIS A 170 -0.80 -7.15 -12.59
C HIS A 170 -0.65 -6.62 -11.16
N SER A 171 0.25 -7.22 -10.37
CA SER A 171 0.46 -6.82 -8.98
C SER A 171 1.43 -5.65 -8.81
N SER A 172 2.52 -5.66 -9.55
CA SER A 172 3.63 -4.68 -9.47
C SER A 172 4.35 -4.56 -10.82
N PRO A 173 3.77 -3.85 -11.80
CA PRO A 173 4.30 -3.82 -13.18
C PRO A 173 5.78 -3.45 -13.32
N ILE A 174 6.32 -2.66 -12.39
CA ILE A 174 7.75 -2.34 -12.39
C ILE A 174 8.61 -3.56 -12.08
N LEU A 175 8.15 -4.47 -11.22
CA LEU A 175 8.86 -5.72 -10.98
C LEU A 175 8.88 -6.61 -12.23
N ASP A 176 7.76 -6.68 -12.97
CA ASP A 176 7.72 -7.37 -14.28
C ASP A 176 8.76 -6.80 -15.24
N LEU A 177 8.84 -5.48 -15.37
CA LEU A 177 9.85 -4.83 -16.23
C LEU A 177 11.28 -5.13 -15.79
N ARG A 178 11.57 -5.12 -14.48
CA ARG A 178 12.89 -5.45 -13.94
C ARG A 178 13.26 -6.91 -14.20
N ILE A 179 12.32 -7.84 -14.00
CA ILE A 179 12.50 -9.27 -14.31
C ILE A 179 12.85 -9.46 -15.79
N ARG A 180 12.06 -8.87 -16.69
CA ARG A 180 12.32 -8.92 -18.13
C ARG A 180 13.67 -8.28 -18.51
N LYS A 181 14.05 -7.21 -17.84
CA LYS A 181 15.34 -6.55 -18.05
C LYS A 181 16.49 -7.46 -17.61
N ALA A 182 16.40 -8.11 -16.45
CA ALA A 182 17.39 -9.08 -15.99
C ALA A 182 17.57 -10.26 -16.95
N ILE A 183 16.46 -10.82 -17.43
CA ILE A 183 16.48 -11.93 -18.40
C ILE A 183 17.16 -11.49 -19.70
N ARG A 184 16.72 -10.36 -20.27
CA ARG A 184 17.17 -9.92 -21.60
C ARG A 184 18.59 -9.39 -21.62
N ARG A 185 19.04 -8.71 -20.54
CA ARG A 185 20.37 -8.07 -20.51
C ARG A 185 21.42 -8.92 -19.84
N ASN A 186 21.06 -9.67 -18.80
CA ASN A 186 22.01 -10.42 -17.97
C ASN A 186 21.84 -11.94 -18.09
N GLY A 187 20.86 -12.42 -18.85
CA GLY A 187 20.64 -13.86 -19.03
C GLY A 187 20.12 -14.55 -17.77
N ALA A 188 19.44 -13.82 -16.89
CA ALA A 188 18.87 -14.39 -15.67
C ALA A 188 17.95 -15.58 -15.98
N LYS A 189 18.07 -16.64 -15.20
CA LYS A 189 17.16 -17.79 -15.30
C LYS A 189 15.88 -17.49 -14.58
N LEU A 190 14.73 -17.70 -15.25
CA LEU A 190 13.40 -17.48 -14.66
C LEU A 190 12.71 -18.80 -14.39
N VAL A 191 12.15 -18.93 -13.20
CA VAL A 191 11.20 -19.98 -12.83
C VAL A 191 9.92 -19.32 -12.37
N VAL A 192 8.79 -19.71 -12.96
CA VAL A 192 7.45 -19.22 -12.58
C VAL A 192 6.67 -20.38 -11.99
N ALA A 193 6.16 -20.21 -10.77
CA ALA A 193 5.36 -21.19 -10.05
C ALA A 193 4.06 -20.52 -9.57
N THR A 194 3.03 -20.60 -10.39
CA THR A 194 1.73 -19.95 -10.18
C THR A 194 0.60 -20.91 -10.50
N ASP A 195 -0.59 -20.63 -9.98
CA ASP A 195 -1.82 -21.42 -10.22
C ASP A 195 -2.47 -21.10 -11.57
N ARG A 196 -1.99 -20.08 -12.27
CA ARG A 196 -2.47 -19.61 -13.57
C ARG A 196 -1.32 -19.15 -14.44
N PRO A 197 -1.50 -19.16 -15.79
CA PRO A 197 -0.56 -18.53 -16.68
C PRO A 197 -0.33 -17.05 -16.34
N THR A 198 0.90 -16.60 -16.49
CA THR A 198 1.31 -15.21 -16.27
C THR A 198 1.86 -14.60 -17.55
N ALA A 199 2.03 -13.30 -17.59
CA ALA A 199 2.67 -12.62 -18.70
C ALA A 199 4.17 -12.97 -18.85
N LEU A 200 4.75 -13.72 -17.91
CA LEU A 200 6.15 -14.17 -17.91
C LEU A 200 6.33 -15.56 -18.51
N ASP A 201 5.24 -16.30 -18.81
CA ASP A 201 5.29 -17.67 -19.32
C ASP A 201 5.59 -17.77 -20.84
N GLY A 202 5.84 -16.65 -21.53
CA GLY A 202 6.04 -16.59 -22.97
C GLY A 202 7.40 -16.08 -23.44
#